data_d4eb66545cececa68f771b532d36f61d
#
_entry.id   d4eb66545cececa68f771b532d36f61d
#
_cell.length_a   1.000
_cell.length_b   1.000
_cell.length_c   1.000
_cell.angle_alpha   90.00
_cell.angle_beta   90.00
_cell.angle_gamma   90.00
#
_symmetry.space_group_name_H-M   'P 1'
#
loop_
_entity.id
_entity.type
_entity.pdbx_description
1 polymer ?
#
loop_
_entity_poly.entity_id
_entity_poly.type
_entity_poly.pdbx_seq_one_letter_code
_entity_poly.pdbx_strand_id
1 'polypeptide(L)'
;MNELELLKEIEDLDKKINTCKLITRNLKESDWDTLVKWWDSWPDWTAPSKDFLPDNGTGGLMVEKNGMPIVAGFIYETNSSSVLLEWIVSDPEYRDDDRGQAVELLITEAEKMTKSRGYNYMFTIGRNKQL
;
A
#
# COMPACT_ATOMS: atom_id res chain seq x y z
N MET A 1 38.07 -17.07 -6.94
CA MET A 1 36.66 -17.48 -6.76
C MET A 1 36.25 -18.35 -7.93
N ASN A 2 35.66 -19.51 -7.69
CA ASN A 2 35.16 -20.34 -8.78
C ASN A 2 33.78 -19.92 -9.20
N GLU A 3 33.29 -20.47 -10.30
CA GLU A 3 32.00 -20.12 -10.87
C GLU A 3 30.83 -20.40 -9.90
N LEU A 4 30.89 -21.49 -9.16
CA LEU A 4 29.86 -21.87 -8.20
C LEU A 4 29.75 -20.87 -7.03
N GLU A 5 30.89 -20.41 -6.52
CA GLU A 5 30.92 -19.41 -5.46
C GLU A 5 30.37 -18.07 -5.92
N LEU A 6 30.65 -17.67 -7.16
CA LEU A 6 30.13 -16.44 -7.75
C LEU A 6 28.61 -16.50 -7.87
N LEU A 7 28.06 -17.61 -8.35
CA LEU A 7 26.62 -17.79 -8.46
C LEU A 7 25.92 -17.71 -7.13
N LYS A 8 26.54 -18.30 -6.09
CA LYS A 8 26.00 -18.24 -4.73
C LYS A 8 25.95 -16.81 -4.18
N GLU A 9 26.99 -16.03 -4.43
CA GLU A 9 27.01 -14.61 -4.03
C GLU A 9 25.92 -13.80 -4.71
N ILE A 10 25.69 -14.05 -6.01
CA ILE A 10 24.63 -13.39 -6.76
C ILE A 10 23.26 -13.75 -6.18
N GLU A 11 23.00 -15.01 -5.85
CA GLU A 11 21.77 -15.44 -5.22
C GLU A 11 21.55 -14.78 -3.85
N ASP A 12 22.60 -14.69 -3.03
CA ASP A 12 22.52 -14.05 -1.71
C ASP A 12 22.22 -12.55 -1.83
N LEU A 13 22.81 -11.88 -2.81
CA LEU A 13 22.53 -10.48 -3.08
C LEU A 13 21.09 -10.26 -3.55
N ASP A 14 20.59 -11.12 -4.43
CA ASP A 14 19.21 -11.05 -4.92
C ASP A 14 18.22 -11.24 -3.78
N LYS A 15 18.45 -12.19 -2.88
CA LYS A 15 17.62 -12.38 -1.70
C LYS A 15 17.62 -11.14 -0.81
N LYS A 16 18.78 -10.56 -0.57
CA LYS A 16 18.92 -9.37 0.27
C LYS A 16 18.17 -8.17 -0.34
N ILE A 17 18.29 -7.98 -1.65
CA ILE A 17 17.58 -6.91 -2.36
C ILE A 17 16.07 -7.13 -2.26
N ASN A 18 15.60 -8.36 -2.51
CA ASN A 18 14.18 -8.69 -2.45
C ASN A 18 13.58 -8.51 -1.05
N THR A 19 14.31 -8.88 0.00
CA THR A 19 13.82 -8.74 1.37
C THR A 19 13.77 -7.29 1.84
N CYS A 20 14.55 -6.39 1.21
CA CYS A 20 14.54 -4.95 1.53
C CYS A 20 13.62 -4.14 0.64
N LYS A 21 13.00 -4.77 -0.34
CA LYS A 21 12.19 -4.09 -1.35
C LYS A 21 10.77 -3.86 -0.86
N LEU A 22 10.27 -2.64 -1.13
CA LEU A 22 8.86 -2.33 -0.95
C LEU A 22 8.07 -2.93 -2.11
N ILE A 23 6.99 -3.60 -1.81
CA ILE A 23 6.11 -4.18 -2.83
C ILE A 23 4.66 -3.81 -2.57
N THR A 24 3.86 -3.75 -3.64
CA THR A 24 2.43 -3.53 -3.55
C THR A 24 1.69 -4.82 -3.90
N ARG A 25 0.54 -4.97 -3.30
CA ARG A 25 -0.40 -6.06 -3.61
C ARG A 25 -1.82 -5.57 -3.38
N ASN A 26 -2.78 -6.31 -3.91
CA ASN A 26 -4.18 -6.03 -3.61
C ASN A 26 -4.50 -6.31 -2.15
N LEU A 27 -5.42 -5.54 -1.60
CA LEU A 27 -5.97 -5.81 -0.28
C LEU A 27 -6.75 -7.12 -0.31
N LYS A 28 -6.80 -7.81 0.82
CA LYS A 28 -7.54 -9.06 1.00
C LYS A 28 -8.26 -9.06 2.35
N GLU A 29 -9.21 -9.96 2.51
CA GLU A 29 -10.02 -10.04 3.72
C GLU A 29 -9.18 -10.13 4.99
N SER A 30 -8.06 -10.86 4.94
CA SER A 30 -7.19 -11.03 6.09
C SER A 30 -6.48 -9.75 6.53
N ASP A 31 -6.52 -8.68 5.74
CA ASP A 31 -5.92 -7.40 6.10
C ASP A 31 -6.82 -6.56 7.01
N TRP A 32 -8.11 -6.90 7.12
CA TRP A 32 -9.08 -6.05 7.79
C TRP A 32 -8.71 -5.72 9.25
N ASP A 33 -8.33 -6.72 10.02
CA ASP A 33 -7.98 -6.52 11.43
C ASP A 33 -6.78 -5.59 11.60
N THR A 34 -5.80 -5.69 10.69
CA THR A 34 -4.63 -4.80 10.67
C THR A 34 -5.05 -3.37 10.38
N LEU A 35 -5.92 -3.17 9.40
CA LEU A 35 -6.40 -1.83 9.02
C LEU A 35 -7.20 -1.18 10.15
N VAL A 36 -8.09 -1.92 10.79
CA VAL A 36 -8.86 -1.42 11.93
C VAL A 36 -7.93 -0.98 13.06
N LYS A 37 -6.93 -1.80 13.36
CA LYS A 37 -5.93 -1.48 14.38
C LYS A 37 -5.20 -0.18 14.05
N TRP A 38 -4.84 0.02 12.80
CA TRP A 38 -4.15 1.24 12.37
C TRP A 38 -5.05 2.47 12.54
N TRP A 39 -6.28 2.44 12.02
CA TRP A 39 -7.19 3.57 12.15
C TRP A 39 -7.44 3.92 13.61
N ASP A 40 -7.70 2.91 14.44
CA ASP A 40 -7.98 3.13 15.87
C ASP A 40 -6.75 3.62 16.65
N SER A 41 -5.55 3.41 16.13
CA SER A 41 -4.30 3.85 16.76
C SER A 41 -3.94 5.30 16.43
N TRP A 42 -4.48 5.86 15.35
CA TRP A 42 -4.25 7.27 15.02
C TRP A 42 -5.24 8.16 15.77
N PRO A 43 -4.75 9.32 16.34
CA PRO A 43 -5.66 10.27 16.99
C PRO A 43 -6.73 10.78 16.02
N ASP A 44 -7.95 10.94 16.51
CA ASP A 44 -9.08 11.50 15.74
C ASP A 44 -9.56 10.65 14.57
N TRP A 45 -9.13 9.40 14.50
CA TRP A 45 -9.57 8.46 13.48
C TRP A 45 -10.40 7.35 14.09
N THR A 46 -11.38 6.91 13.34
CA THR A 46 -12.20 5.73 13.66
C THR A 46 -12.27 4.87 12.42
N ALA A 47 -12.15 3.57 12.59
CA ALA A 47 -12.28 2.65 11.46
C ALA A 47 -13.67 2.79 10.82
N PRO A 48 -13.77 2.92 9.49
CA PRO A 48 -15.06 2.91 8.81
C PRO A 48 -15.66 1.51 8.81
N SER A 49 -16.95 1.40 8.53
CA SER A 49 -17.55 0.09 8.30
C SER A 49 -17.09 -0.46 6.94
N LYS A 50 -17.03 -1.77 6.81
CA LYS A 50 -16.58 -2.41 5.58
C LYS A 50 -17.38 -1.99 4.35
N ASP A 51 -18.68 -1.82 4.51
CA ASP A 51 -19.58 -1.46 3.41
C ASP A 51 -19.40 -0.01 2.93
N PHE A 52 -18.73 0.82 3.70
CA PHE A 52 -18.34 2.17 3.28
C PHE A 52 -17.17 2.14 2.30
N LEU A 53 -16.39 1.08 2.30
CA LEU A 53 -15.17 0.96 1.49
C LEU A 53 -15.41 0.15 0.22
N PRO A 54 -14.65 0.42 -0.85
CA PRO A 54 -14.78 -0.36 -2.09
C PRO A 54 -14.60 -1.85 -1.86
N ASP A 55 -15.41 -2.65 -2.55
CA ASP A 55 -15.36 -4.12 -2.48
C ASP A 55 -15.37 -4.67 -1.04
N ASN A 56 -16.18 -4.02 -0.21
CA ASN A 56 -16.37 -4.43 1.19
C ASN A 56 -15.05 -4.54 1.96
N GLY A 57 -14.16 -3.55 1.76
CA GLY A 57 -12.89 -3.46 2.48
C GLY A 57 -11.70 -4.09 1.78
N THR A 58 -11.84 -4.54 0.53
CA THR A 58 -10.74 -5.14 -0.24
C THR A 58 -10.39 -4.38 -1.52
N GLY A 59 -11.10 -3.30 -1.82
CA GLY A 59 -10.92 -2.55 -3.07
C GLY A 59 -9.80 -1.52 -3.02
N GLY A 60 -8.58 -1.98 -2.83
CA GLY A 60 -7.42 -1.11 -2.78
C GLY A 60 -6.11 -1.86 -2.76
N LEU A 61 -5.07 -1.18 -2.32
CA LEU A 61 -3.70 -1.67 -2.34
C LEU A 61 -3.07 -1.62 -0.95
N MET A 62 -2.18 -2.55 -0.72
CA MET A 62 -1.30 -2.61 0.45
C MET A 62 0.15 -2.51 -0.01
N VAL A 63 0.94 -1.69 0.65
CA VAL A 63 2.40 -1.69 0.49
C VAL A 63 3.00 -2.42 1.68
N GLU A 64 3.91 -3.35 1.40
CA GLU A 64 4.58 -4.11 2.43
C GLU A 64 6.08 -4.22 2.18
N LYS A 65 6.81 -4.54 3.23
CA LYS A 65 8.25 -4.79 3.19
C LYS A 65 8.51 -6.05 4.00
N ASN A 66 9.14 -7.04 3.38
CA ASN A 66 9.41 -8.34 4.02
C ASN A 66 8.13 -9.01 4.54
N GLY A 67 7.02 -8.86 3.81
CA GLY A 67 5.74 -9.39 4.23
C GLY A 67 5.04 -8.59 5.33
N MET A 68 5.64 -7.49 5.77
CA MET A 68 5.06 -6.64 6.82
C MET A 68 4.29 -5.48 6.21
N PRO A 69 2.99 -5.38 6.44
CA PRO A 69 2.20 -4.25 5.93
C PRO A 69 2.66 -2.91 6.49
N ILE A 70 2.69 -1.88 5.64
CA ILE A 70 3.14 -0.54 6.01
C ILE A 70 2.04 0.50 5.82
N VAL A 71 1.41 0.53 4.64
CA VAL A 71 0.43 1.55 4.28
C VAL A 71 -0.57 0.96 3.30
N ALA A 72 -1.80 1.39 3.40
CA ALA A 72 -2.88 0.95 2.50
C ALA A 72 -3.72 2.14 2.06
N GLY A 73 -4.40 1.97 0.94
CA GLY A 73 -5.35 2.96 0.42
C GLY A 73 -6.41 2.28 -0.43
N PHE A 74 -7.55 2.94 -0.56
CA PHE A 74 -8.72 2.39 -1.25
C PHE A 74 -9.00 3.19 -2.51
N ILE A 75 -9.38 2.48 -3.58
CA ILE A 75 -9.67 3.07 -4.88
C ILE A 75 -11.18 3.02 -5.12
N TYR A 76 -11.80 4.20 -5.10
CA TYR A 76 -13.22 4.36 -5.39
C TYR A 76 -13.38 4.67 -6.89
N GLU A 77 -14.02 3.76 -7.61
CA GLU A 77 -14.34 3.98 -9.01
C GLU A 77 -15.63 4.78 -9.11
N THR A 78 -15.67 5.76 -10.01
CA THR A 78 -16.84 6.60 -10.21
C THR A 78 -17.48 6.31 -11.56
N ASN A 79 -18.60 6.94 -11.81
CA ASN A 79 -19.28 6.88 -13.12
C ASN A 79 -18.75 7.93 -14.11
N SER A 80 -17.64 8.57 -13.78
CA SER A 80 -16.93 9.49 -14.67
C SER A 80 -15.61 8.85 -15.12
N SER A 81 -14.72 9.62 -15.74
CA SER A 81 -13.40 9.14 -16.12
C SER A 81 -12.37 9.27 -14.98
N SER A 82 -12.84 9.45 -13.76
CA SER A 82 -11.96 9.62 -12.58
C SER A 82 -12.21 8.56 -11.51
N VAL A 83 -11.18 8.36 -10.67
CA VAL A 83 -11.27 7.56 -9.46
C VAL A 83 -10.80 8.39 -8.28
N LEU A 84 -11.13 7.94 -7.07
CA LEU A 84 -10.66 8.55 -5.84
C LEU A 84 -9.79 7.54 -5.09
N LEU A 85 -8.60 7.98 -4.69
CA LEU A 85 -7.75 7.22 -3.78
C LEU A 85 -7.94 7.83 -2.40
N GLU A 86 -8.64 7.11 -1.53
CA GLU A 86 -9.06 7.62 -0.22
C GLU A 86 -8.82 6.62 0.88
N TRP A 87 -9.05 7.05 2.12
CA TRP A 87 -8.86 6.25 3.32
C TRP A 87 -7.45 5.67 3.42
N ILE A 88 -6.45 6.46 3.01
CA ILE A 88 -5.05 6.06 3.13
C ILE A 88 -4.70 6.01 4.61
N VAL A 89 -4.19 4.87 5.04
CA VAL A 89 -3.80 4.64 6.43
C VAL A 89 -2.47 3.90 6.47
N SER A 90 -1.61 4.28 7.40
CA SER A 90 -0.31 3.64 7.60
C SER A 90 -0.19 3.11 9.02
N ASP A 91 0.73 2.17 9.20
CA ASP A 91 1.09 1.67 10.52
C ASP A 91 1.72 2.80 11.33
N PRO A 92 1.11 3.23 12.44
CA PRO A 92 1.67 4.33 13.25
C PRO A 92 2.99 3.98 13.92
N GLU A 93 3.30 2.69 14.04
CA GLU A 93 4.54 2.22 14.64
C GLU A 93 5.69 2.10 13.62
N TYR A 94 5.38 2.14 12.33
CA TYR A 94 6.41 2.09 11.29
C TYR A 94 7.02 3.47 11.09
N ARG A 95 8.28 3.62 11.50
CA ARG A 95 9.01 4.90 11.48
C ARG A 95 10.32 4.87 10.71
N ASP A 96 10.53 3.85 9.90
CA ASP A 96 11.72 3.74 9.07
C ASP A 96 11.78 4.87 8.04
N ASP A 97 12.97 5.17 7.57
CA ASP A 97 13.22 6.29 6.64
C ASP A 97 12.51 6.11 5.30
N ASP A 98 12.17 4.88 4.92
CA ASP A 98 11.48 4.59 3.66
C ASP A 98 9.95 4.71 3.74
N ARG A 99 9.41 5.20 4.85
CA ARG A 99 7.96 5.38 5.02
C ARG A 99 7.36 6.28 3.94
N GLY A 100 8.05 7.38 3.62
CA GLY A 100 7.63 8.28 2.55
C GLY A 100 7.64 7.61 1.18
N GLN A 101 8.63 6.76 0.93
CA GLN A 101 8.71 5.98 -0.30
C GLN A 101 7.57 4.97 -0.41
N ALA A 102 7.13 4.39 0.71
CA ALA A 102 6.01 3.47 0.72
C ALA A 102 4.71 4.17 0.31
N VAL A 103 4.47 5.37 0.83
CA VAL A 103 3.29 6.18 0.45
C VAL A 103 3.37 6.56 -1.03
N GLU A 104 4.52 6.99 -1.50
CA GLU A 104 4.74 7.33 -2.90
C GLU A 104 4.50 6.13 -3.82
N LEU A 105 4.98 4.96 -3.42
CA LEU A 105 4.75 3.72 -4.17
C LEU A 105 3.26 3.38 -4.23
N LEU A 106 2.53 3.53 -3.13
CA LEU A 106 1.09 3.32 -3.10
C LEU A 106 0.38 4.19 -4.14
N ILE A 107 0.72 5.48 -4.17
CA ILE A 107 0.11 6.44 -5.10
C ILE A 107 0.46 6.08 -6.54
N THR A 108 1.74 5.78 -6.82
CA THR A 108 2.21 5.42 -8.16
C THR A 108 1.51 4.17 -8.68
N GLU A 109 1.40 3.14 -7.86
CA GLU A 109 0.74 1.90 -8.26
C GLU A 109 -0.77 2.08 -8.41
N ALA A 110 -1.38 2.92 -7.58
CA ALA A 110 -2.79 3.27 -7.73
C ALA A 110 -3.04 4.00 -9.05
N GLU A 111 -2.15 4.90 -9.46
CA GLU A 111 -2.21 5.58 -10.75
C GLU A 111 -2.13 4.60 -11.92
N LYS A 112 -1.21 3.66 -11.86
CA LYS A 112 -1.06 2.63 -12.89
C LYS A 112 -2.32 1.77 -13.01
N MET A 113 -2.87 1.37 -11.88
CA MET A 113 -4.10 0.56 -11.86
C MET A 113 -5.30 1.36 -12.41
N THR A 114 -5.43 2.61 -12.03
CA THR A 114 -6.44 3.53 -12.51
C THR A 114 -6.40 3.63 -14.04
N LYS A 115 -5.21 3.87 -14.58
CA LYS A 115 -4.99 3.97 -16.01
C LYS A 115 -5.30 2.67 -16.73
N SER A 116 -4.87 1.53 -16.16
CA SER A 116 -5.12 0.22 -16.75
C SER A 116 -6.60 -0.14 -16.82
N ARG A 117 -7.43 0.45 -15.96
CA ARG A 117 -8.87 0.25 -15.92
C ARG A 117 -9.63 1.23 -16.82
N GLY A 118 -8.93 2.09 -17.55
CA GLY A 118 -9.52 3.02 -18.51
C GLY A 118 -9.93 4.37 -17.95
N TYR A 119 -9.56 4.68 -16.71
CA TYR A 119 -9.78 6.00 -16.13
C TYR A 119 -8.64 6.95 -16.48
N ASN A 120 -8.93 8.24 -16.57
CA ASN A 120 -7.97 9.26 -16.97
C ASN A 120 -7.47 10.11 -15.81
N TYR A 121 -8.18 10.13 -14.68
CA TYR A 121 -7.85 11.01 -13.56
C TYR A 121 -7.95 10.25 -12.25
N MET A 122 -7.07 10.61 -11.33
CA MET A 122 -7.12 10.12 -9.95
C MET A 122 -7.04 11.31 -9.00
N PHE A 123 -7.97 11.37 -8.06
CA PHE A 123 -7.98 12.38 -7.01
C PHE A 123 -7.72 11.75 -5.66
N THR A 124 -7.03 12.48 -4.80
CA THR A 124 -6.89 12.12 -3.41
C THR A 124 -7.05 13.36 -2.55
N ILE A 125 -7.85 13.25 -1.48
CA ILE A 125 -8.07 14.33 -0.52
C ILE A 125 -7.46 13.87 0.79
N GLY A 126 -6.12 13.90 0.84
CA GLY A 126 -5.40 13.40 2.00
C GLY A 126 -5.26 14.42 3.11
N ARG A 127 -5.19 13.93 4.35
CA ARG A 127 -4.78 14.73 5.50
C ARG A 127 -3.29 14.48 5.70
N ASN A 128 -2.47 15.33 5.16
CA ASN A 128 -1.02 15.16 5.14
C ASN A 128 -0.39 14.97 6.52
N LYS A 129 -1.04 15.42 7.56
CA LYS A 129 -0.50 15.33 8.92
C LYS A 129 -0.47 13.91 9.48
N GLN A 130 -1.30 13.02 8.95
CA GLN A 130 -1.35 11.63 9.39
C GLN A 130 -0.54 10.69 8.51
N LEU A 131 0.00 11.17 7.45
CA LEU A 131 0.87 10.42 6.56
C LEU A 131 2.31 10.81 6.80
#